data_38b01df5f1adc58e560fae6e654ae68c
#
_entry.id   38b01df5f1adc58e560fae6e654ae68c
#
_cell.length_a   1.000
_cell.length_b   1.000
_cell.length_c   1.000
_cell.angle_alpha   90.00
_cell.angle_beta   90.00
_cell.angle_gamma   90.00
#
_symmetry.space_group_name_H-M   'P 1'
#
loop_
_entity.id
_entity.type
_entity.pdbx_description
1 polymer ?
#
loop_
_entity_poly.entity_id
_entity_poly.type
_entity_poly.pdbx_seq_one_letter_code
_entity_poly.pdbx_strand_id
1 'polypeptide(L)'
;MEENELNENEQELDEEKQKANTIKKTFWDINFSWLLVILLALIAILIGNTNVSKVIKDINNSVLYILLEVLLSLLFGVIFYGLGKIVFGLLSGYNLGYVELFGAKFYKKNGKLAVKKPSSFWALADFKLVMNPKNEKSNSKLMLFGGTIAVVVFQAIMVLIGFIIKNNGSFGNLFHLSTLFGSVYIMLIVLYQLIPLRTDNLNDGFLLIKCKSAEDKVAYNLSLKNKTNDVVVGEIVTGNFTEYQSYAKANYIRFEYLNALYNNELERAVELMDKAMYISPLMTFDNLVKVKGEKIFLLVLAGENEEADKTFRSYTHDERVDLEKPKELGDCRIALVVSGIIETEFEACKKIIKLFNKIIAETENNKRVEKEKVLFEKALEDIKKVHPDWNLDDLDAEPEYEEEEYEEPEVKSSPKVKENKTDEDDDEDDDEYEEE
;
A
#
# COMPACT_ATOMS: atom_id res chain seq x y z
N MET A 1 44.85 14.33 -4.84
CA MET A 1 44.18 13.43 -5.82
C MET A 1 42.88 12.90 -5.21
N GLU A 2 42.90 12.38 -3.99
CA GLU A 2 41.71 11.85 -3.32
C GLU A 2 40.59 12.88 -3.05
N GLU A 3 40.92 14.15 -2.72
CA GLU A 3 39.91 15.20 -2.51
C GLU A 3 39.15 15.61 -3.78
N ASN A 4 39.79 15.54 -4.96
CA ASN A 4 39.14 15.83 -6.22
C ASN A 4 38.21 14.68 -6.67
N GLU A 5 38.58 13.41 -6.42
CA GLU A 5 37.73 12.26 -6.74
C GLU A 5 36.50 12.19 -5.79
N LEU A 6 36.65 12.62 -4.53
CA LEU A 6 35.51 12.73 -3.60
C LEU A 6 34.52 13.83 -4.06
N ASN A 7 35.01 14.99 -4.49
CA ASN A 7 34.16 16.09 -4.99
C ASN A 7 33.49 15.76 -6.31
N GLU A 8 34.14 15.05 -7.24
CA GLU A 8 33.54 14.61 -8.49
C GLU A 8 32.42 13.56 -8.22
N ASN A 9 32.66 12.61 -7.32
CA ASN A 9 31.64 11.63 -6.93
C ASN A 9 30.41 12.27 -6.22
N GLU A 10 30.62 13.30 -5.37
CA GLU A 10 29.51 14.04 -4.75
C GLU A 10 28.74 14.87 -5.79
N GLN A 11 29.39 15.48 -6.77
CA GLN A 11 28.73 16.22 -7.85
C GLN A 11 27.94 15.29 -8.78
N GLU A 12 28.49 14.15 -9.17
CA GLU A 12 27.74 13.14 -9.94
C GLU A 12 26.54 12.61 -9.16
N LEU A 13 26.68 12.36 -7.86
CA LEU A 13 25.59 11.91 -6.99
C LEU A 13 24.48 12.96 -6.87
N ASP A 14 24.82 14.24 -6.82
CA ASP A 14 23.83 15.33 -6.74
C ASP A 14 23.16 15.62 -8.09
N GLU A 15 23.89 15.50 -9.22
CA GLU A 15 23.28 15.56 -10.56
C GLU A 15 22.33 14.37 -10.81
N GLU A 16 22.67 13.17 -10.36
CA GLU A 16 21.81 12.01 -10.49
C GLU A 16 20.61 12.09 -9.55
N LYS A 17 20.75 12.63 -8.32
CA LYS A 17 19.63 12.96 -7.43
C LYS A 17 18.70 14.02 -8.05
N GLN A 18 19.23 15.02 -8.73
CA GLN A 18 18.44 16.00 -9.47
C GLN A 18 17.70 15.36 -10.67
N LYS A 19 18.36 14.50 -11.43
CA LYS A 19 17.72 13.72 -12.51
C LYS A 19 16.64 12.80 -11.97
N ALA A 20 16.88 12.10 -10.85
CA ALA A 20 15.89 11.26 -10.17
C ALA A 20 14.70 12.08 -9.63
N ASN A 21 14.96 13.28 -9.09
CA ASN A 21 13.90 14.20 -8.65
C ASN A 21 13.11 14.81 -9.83
N THR A 22 13.72 14.98 -10.99
CA THR A 22 13.04 15.45 -12.23
C THR A 22 12.10 14.36 -12.78
N ILE A 23 12.40 13.08 -12.54
CA ILE A 23 11.52 11.96 -12.88
C ILE A 23 10.23 11.97 -12.03
N LYS A 24 10.23 12.60 -10.83
CA LYS A 24 9.05 12.73 -9.95
C LYS A 24 7.88 13.53 -10.53
N LYS A 25 8.11 14.37 -11.54
CA LYS A 25 7.07 15.24 -12.13
C LYS A 25 6.91 14.99 -13.63
N THR A 26 6.67 13.76 -14.03
CA THR A 26 6.32 13.49 -15.42
C THR A 26 4.83 13.75 -15.64
N PHE A 27 4.47 14.11 -16.88
CA PHE A 27 3.08 14.29 -17.36
C PHE A 27 2.10 13.16 -16.95
N TRP A 28 2.62 12.01 -16.53
CA TRP A 28 1.87 10.80 -16.17
C TRP A 28 1.56 10.66 -14.67
N ASP A 29 2.03 11.58 -13.84
CA ASP A 29 1.64 11.66 -12.43
C ASP A 29 0.28 12.37 -12.31
N ILE A 30 -0.76 11.72 -12.82
CA ILE A 30 -2.12 12.25 -12.77
C ILE A 30 -2.75 11.85 -11.43
N ASN A 31 -3.21 12.85 -10.70
CA ASN A 31 -3.99 12.63 -9.49
C ASN A 31 -5.32 11.97 -9.85
N PHE A 32 -5.72 10.94 -9.11
CA PHE A 32 -7.00 10.21 -9.26
C PHE A 32 -8.22 11.13 -9.30
N SER A 33 -8.15 12.29 -8.67
CA SER A 33 -9.20 13.33 -8.68
C SER A 33 -9.65 13.72 -10.10
N TRP A 34 -8.75 13.75 -11.08
CA TRP A 34 -9.12 14.09 -12.48
C TRP A 34 -9.99 13.01 -13.13
N LEU A 35 -9.75 11.74 -12.81
CA LEU A 35 -10.62 10.65 -13.27
C LEU A 35 -12.03 10.78 -12.71
N LEU A 36 -12.16 11.20 -11.45
CA LEU A 36 -13.46 11.49 -10.84
C LEU A 36 -14.17 12.65 -11.55
N VAL A 37 -13.46 13.73 -11.90
CA VAL A 37 -14.03 14.86 -12.67
C VAL A 37 -14.50 14.40 -14.04
N ILE A 38 -13.70 13.63 -14.76
CA ILE A 38 -14.08 13.06 -16.07
C ILE A 38 -15.32 12.17 -15.91
N LEU A 39 -15.39 11.33 -14.88
CA LEU A 39 -16.54 10.51 -14.56
C LEU A 39 -17.81 11.35 -14.39
N LEU A 40 -17.75 12.34 -13.52
CA LEU A 40 -18.89 13.23 -13.25
C LEU A 40 -19.35 13.96 -14.51
N ALA A 41 -18.41 14.42 -15.34
CA ALA A 41 -18.72 15.05 -16.62
C ALA A 41 -19.44 14.09 -17.59
N LEU A 42 -18.94 12.85 -17.71
CA LEU A 42 -19.57 11.83 -18.56
C LEU A 42 -20.96 11.44 -18.07
N ILE A 43 -21.16 11.32 -16.76
CA ILE A 43 -22.48 11.08 -16.15
C ILE A 43 -23.41 12.26 -16.45
N ALA A 44 -22.94 13.51 -16.28
CA ALA A 44 -23.73 14.70 -16.56
C ALA A 44 -24.17 14.76 -18.05
N ILE A 45 -23.26 14.43 -18.99
CA ILE A 45 -23.58 14.36 -20.43
C ILE A 45 -24.62 13.28 -20.68
N LEU A 46 -24.50 12.11 -20.04
CA LEU A 46 -25.45 11.00 -20.21
C LEU A 46 -26.84 11.38 -19.67
N ILE A 47 -26.89 11.97 -18.47
CA ILE A 47 -28.18 12.43 -17.88
C ILE A 47 -28.79 13.59 -18.65
N GLY A 48 -27.96 14.46 -19.23
CA GLY A 48 -28.40 15.56 -20.10
C GLY A 48 -29.05 15.10 -21.44
N ASN A 49 -28.85 13.83 -21.83
CA ASN A 49 -29.50 13.26 -22.97
C ASN A 49 -31.02 13.16 -22.72
N THR A 50 -31.84 13.78 -23.60
CA THR A 50 -33.31 13.88 -23.41
C THR A 50 -34.01 12.53 -23.29
N ASN A 51 -33.56 11.50 -24.00
CA ASN A 51 -34.11 10.16 -23.92
C ASN A 51 -33.77 9.46 -22.60
N VAL A 52 -32.55 9.58 -22.13
CA VAL A 52 -32.09 9.04 -20.84
C VAL A 52 -32.81 9.76 -19.70
N SER A 53 -32.92 11.09 -19.75
CA SER A 53 -33.61 11.90 -18.75
C SER A 53 -35.08 11.53 -18.60
N LYS A 54 -35.78 11.22 -19.68
CA LYS A 54 -37.19 10.76 -19.63
C LYS A 54 -37.30 9.43 -18.88
N VAL A 55 -36.47 8.45 -19.23
CA VAL A 55 -36.51 7.12 -18.58
C VAL A 55 -36.16 7.23 -17.08
N ILE A 56 -35.20 8.06 -16.73
CA ILE A 56 -34.82 8.25 -15.33
C ILE A 56 -35.94 8.91 -14.51
N LYS A 57 -36.68 9.87 -15.08
CA LYS A 57 -37.80 10.53 -14.39
C LYS A 57 -38.96 9.57 -14.07
N ASP A 58 -39.14 8.55 -14.89
CA ASP A 58 -40.18 7.53 -14.70
C ASP A 58 -39.80 6.47 -13.63
N ILE A 59 -38.55 6.50 -13.10
CA ILE A 59 -38.07 5.57 -12.08
C ILE A 59 -38.33 6.16 -10.70
N ASN A 60 -39.12 5.46 -9.89
CA ASN A 60 -39.21 5.73 -8.44
C ASN A 60 -37.83 5.57 -7.81
N ASN A 61 -37.35 6.57 -7.05
CA ASN A 61 -36.04 6.59 -6.44
C ASN A 61 -34.86 6.56 -7.45
N SER A 62 -34.90 7.41 -8.46
CA SER A 62 -33.88 7.51 -9.51
C SER A 62 -32.43 7.66 -8.97
N VAL A 63 -32.24 8.32 -7.84
CA VAL A 63 -30.92 8.44 -7.19
C VAL A 63 -30.41 7.08 -6.70
N LEU A 64 -31.27 6.30 -6.03
CA LEU A 64 -30.90 4.95 -5.57
C LEU A 64 -30.59 4.02 -6.75
N TYR A 65 -31.35 4.13 -7.83
CA TYR A 65 -31.09 3.39 -9.07
C TYR A 65 -29.70 3.71 -9.64
N ILE A 66 -29.35 5.00 -9.78
CA ILE A 66 -28.03 5.43 -10.27
C ILE A 66 -26.90 4.91 -9.36
N LEU A 67 -27.07 5.04 -8.05
CA LEU A 67 -26.05 4.52 -7.08
C LEU A 67 -25.88 3.01 -7.22
N LEU A 68 -26.96 2.26 -7.35
CA LEU A 68 -26.90 0.81 -7.54
C LEU A 68 -26.21 0.43 -8.86
N GLU A 69 -26.48 1.15 -9.94
CA GLU A 69 -25.84 0.94 -11.26
C GLU A 69 -24.34 1.22 -11.20
N VAL A 70 -23.92 2.30 -10.51
CA VAL A 70 -22.50 2.58 -10.26
C VAL A 70 -21.84 1.38 -9.55
N LEU A 71 -22.46 0.94 -8.45
CA LEU A 71 -21.89 -0.14 -7.63
C LEU A 71 -21.80 -1.45 -8.42
N LEU A 72 -22.87 -1.84 -9.12
CA LEU A 72 -22.89 -3.06 -9.94
C LEU A 72 -21.91 -2.99 -11.11
N SER A 73 -21.83 -1.87 -11.79
CA SER A 73 -20.92 -1.69 -12.92
C SER A 73 -19.45 -1.76 -12.49
N LEU A 74 -19.11 -1.14 -11.36
CA LEU A 74 -17.78 -1.25 -10.78
C LEU A 74 -17.47 -2.70 -10.36
N LEU A 75 -18.40 -3.37 -9.69
CA LEU A 75 -18.23 -4.75 -9.25
C LEU A 75 -18.01 -5.69 -10.44
N PHE A 76 -18.86 -5.63 -11.46
CA PHE A 76 -18.71 -6.43 -12.67
C PHE A 76 -17.43 -6.06 -13.44
N GLY A 77 -17.10 -4.78 -13.53
CA GLY A 77 -15.86 -4.32 -14.14
C GLY A 77 -14.63 -4.94 -13.48
N VAL A 78 -14.54 -4.93 -12.15
CA VAL A 78 -13.44 -5.54 -11.40
C VAL A 78 -13.39 -7.06 -11.58
N ILE A 79 -14.55 -7.74 -11.53
CA ILE A 79 -14.64 -9.20 -11.72
C ILE A 79 -14.15 -9.59 -13.12
N PHE A 80 -14.68 -8.98 -14.18
CA PHE A 80 -14.31 -9.33 -15.56
C PHE A 80 -12.87 -8.92 -15.89
N TYR A 81 -12.39 -7.82 -15.33
CA TYR A 81 -10.98 -7.44 -15.44
C TYR A 81 -10.07 -8.50 -14.80
N GLY A 82 -10.38 -8.95 -13.59
CA GLY A 82 -9.65 -10.03 -12.93
C GLY A 82 -9.70 -11.34 -13.70
N LEU A 83 -10.88 -11.76 -14.16
CA LEU A 83 -11.05 -12.97 -14.97
C LEU A 83 -10.23 -12.88 -16.28
N GLY A 84 -10.25 -11.73 -16.95
CA GLY A 84 -9.44 -11.49 -18.14
C GLY A 84 -7.95 -11.64 -17.87
N LYS A 85 -7.44 -11.04 -16.80
CA LYS A 85 -6.04 -11.23 -16.38
C LYS A 85 -5.69 -12.70 -16.14
N ILE A 86 -6.59 -13.46 -15.50
CA ILE A 86 -6.38 -14.88 -15.25
C ILE A 86 -6.33 -15.64 -16.57
N VAL A 87 -7.33 -15.49 -17.43
CA VAL A 87 -7.40 -16.24 -18.72
C VAL A 87 -6.20 -15.93 -19.62
N PHE A 88 -5.93 -14.65 -19.87
CA PHE A 88 -4.81 -14.24 -20.72
C PHE A 88 -3.44 -14.48 -20.05
N GLY A 89 -3.39 -14.44 -18.73
CA GLY A 89 -2.20 -14.85 -17.96
C GLY A 89 -1.89 -16.32 -18.14
N LEU A 90 -2.88 -17.22 -18.02
CA LEU A 90 -2.71 -18.65 -18.27
C LEU A 90 -2.22 -18.92 -19.70
N LEU A 91 -2.77 -18.21 -20.69
CA LEU A 91 -2.33 -18.30 -22.08
C LEU A 91 -0.90 -17.77 -22.31
N SER A 92 -0.44 -16.86 -21.44
CA SER A 92 0.88 -16.21 -21.54
C SER A 92 1.98 -16.93 -20.75
N GLY A 93 1.68 -18.09 -20.16
CA GLY A 93 2.65 -18.85 -19.38
C GLY A 93 2.74 -18.42 -17.90
N TYR A 94 1.62 -17.97 -17.33
CA TYR A 94 1.45 -17.74 -15.90
C TYR A 94 0.52 -18.79 -15.29
N ASN A 95 0.58 -18.92 -13.99
CA ASN A 95 -0.42 -19.57 -13.16
C ASN A 95 -1.08 -18.51 -12.27
N LEU A 96 -2.23 -18.84 -11.68
CA LEU A 96 -2.78 -18.02 -10.61
C LEU A 96 -1.88 -18.17 -9.37
N GLY A 97 -1.33 -17.07 -8.90
CA GLY A 97 -0.58 -17.00 -7.65
C GLY A 97 -1.54 -16.95 -6.47
N TYR A 98 -2.13 -15.79 -6.24
CA TYR A 98 -3.20 -15.61 -5.24
C TYR A 98 -4.14 -14.47 -5.63
N VAL A 99 -5.33 -14.50 -5.04
CA VAL A 99 -6.30 -13.41 -5.06
C VAL A 99 -6.44 -12.90 -3.64
N GLU A 100 -6.25 -11.62 -3.44
CA GLU A 100 -6.47 -10.95 -2.15
C GLU A 100 -7.77 -10.17 -2.22
N LEU A 101 -8.67 -10.47 -1.28
CA LEU A 101 -9.96 -9.82 -1.12
C LEU A 101 -10.11 -9.46 0.36
N PHE A 102 -10.30 -8.18 0.66
CA PHE A 102 -10.44 -7.72 2.05
C PHE A 102 -9.30 -8.22 2.95
N GLY A 103 -8.07 -8.23 2.42
CA GLY A 103 -6.88 -8.70 3.10
C GLY A 103 -6.74 -10.22 3.22
N ALA A 104 -7.79 -10.99 2.93
CA ALA A 104 -7.69 -12.45 2.89
C ALA A 104 -7.08 -12.91 1.56
N LYS A 105 -5.99 -13.69 1.64
CA LYS A 105 -5.28 -14.21 0.47
C LYS A 105 -5.76 -15.63 0.15
N PHE A 106 -6.39 -15.79 -1.01
CA PHE A 106 -6.85 -17.06 -1.55
C PHE A 106 -5.83 -17.59 -2.54
N TYR A 107 -5.24 -18.74 -2.27
CA TYR A 107 -4.20 -19.34 -3.09
C TYR A 107 -4.33 -20.86 -3.20
N LYS A 108 -3.61 -21.45 -4.15
CA LYS A 108 -3.61 -22.90 -4.33
C LYS A 108 -2.37 -23.50 -3.67
N LYS A 109 -2.58 -24.44 -2.73
CA LYS A 109 -1.53 -25.20 -2.06
C LYS A 109 -1.79 -26.70 -2.23
N ASN A 110 -0.81 -27.42 -2.74
CA ASN A 110 -0.91 -28.88 -2.97
C ASN A 110 -2.20 -29.29 -3.72
N GLY A 111 -2.59 -28.46 -4.70
CA GLY A 111 -3.80 -28.71 -5.49
C GLY A 111 -5.12 -28.30 -4.84
N LYS A 112 -5.15 -27.93 -3.57
CA LYS A 112 -6.34 -27.49 -2.83
C LYS A 112 -6.36 -25.98 -2.63
N LEU A 113 -7.55 -25.38 -2.54
CA LEU A 113 -7.71 -23.97 -2.18
C LEU A 113 -7.36 -23.79 -0.70
N ALA A 114 -6.45 -22.87 -0.43
CA ALA A 114 -6.07 -22.43 0.90
C ALA A 114 -6.39 -20.95 1.08
N VAL A 115 -6.65 -20.53 2.30
CA VAL A 115 -6.96 -19.13 2.64
C VAL A 115 -6.05 -18.71 3.78
N LYS A 116 -5.28 -17.63 3.54
CA LYS A 116 -4.55 -16.93 4.60
C LYS A 116 -5.40 -15.74 5.03
N LYS A 117 -5.78 -15.70 6.30
CA LYS A 117 -6.58 -14.61 6.86
C LYS A 117 -5.80 -13.31 6.91
N PRO A 118 -6.46 -12.13 6.90
CA PRO A 118 -5.79 -10.86 7.09
C PRO A 118 -5.13 -10.81 8.48
N SER A 119 -3.88 -10.38 8.52
CA SER A 119 -3.10 -10.28 9.75
C SER A 119 -3.51 -9.09 10.62
N SER A 120 -4.07 -8.04 10.00
CA SER A 120 -4.47 -6.82 10.69
C SER A 120 -5.74 -6.21 10.07
N PHE A 121 -6.40 -5.33 10.82
CA PHE A 121 -7.55 -4.55 10.34
C PHE A 121 -7.19 -3.69 9.11
N TRP A 122 -5.98 -3.18 9.03
CA TRP A 122 -5.50 -2.34 7.92
C TRP A 122 -5.42 -3.06 6.58
N ALA A 123 -5.36 -4.40 6.59
CA ALA A 123 -5.37 -5.21 5.38
C ALA A 123 -6.76 -5.34 4.72
N LEU A 124 -7.85 -4.94 5.39
CA LEU A 124 -9.21 -5.10 4.88
C LEU A 124 -9.53 -4.28 3.62
N ALA A 125 -8.75 -3.25 3.31
CA ALA A 125 -8.94 -2.43 2.12
C ALA A 125 -8.24 -3.01 0.87
N ASP A 126 -7.46 -4.08 1.01
CA ASP A 126 -6.64 -4.60 -0.08
C ASP A 126 -7.44 -5.49 -1.03
N PHE A 127 -7.36 -5.16 -2.32
CA PHE A 127 -7.80 -6.00 -3.42
C PHE A 127 -6.65 -6.17 -4.40
N LYS A 128 -6.10 -7.38 -4.51
CA LYS A 128 -4.96 -7.67 -5.40
C LYS A 128 -5.14 -9.01 -6.11
N LEU A 129 -4.78 -9.06 -7.38
CA LEU A 129 -4.65 -10.28 -8.16
C LEU A 129 -3.18 -10.44 -8.56
N VAL A 130 -2.53 -11.49 -8.06
CA VAL A 130 -1.14 -11.78 -8.37
C VAL A 130 -1.05 -13.05 -9.20
N MET A 131 -0.43 -12.91 -10.38
CA MET A 131 -0.15 -14.01 -11.29
C MET A 131 1.28 -14.51 -11.07
N ASN A 132 1.48 -15.83 -11.05
CA ASN A 132 2.77 -16.47 -10.85
C ASN A 132 3.36 -16.89 -12.20
N PRO A 133 4.47 -16.31 -12.67
CA PRO A 133 5.10 -16.71 -13.93
C PRO A 133 5.65 -18.14 -13.83
N LYS A 134 5.39 -18.97 -14.84
CA LYS A 134 5.95 -20.33 -14.94
C LYS A 134 7.47 -20.30 -15.13
N ASN A 135 7.95 -19.29 -15.83
CA ASN A 135 9.37 -18.99 -15.99
C ASN A 135 9.60 -17.46 -16.01
N GLU A 136 10.83 -17.04 -15.82
CA GLU A 136 11.21 -15.62 -15.75
C GLU A 136 11.00 -14.86 -17.07
N LYS A 137 10.93 -15.58 -18.20
CA LYS A 137 10.73 -15.00 -19.54
C LYS A 137 9.27 -15.04 -20.00
N SER A 138 8.31 -15.42 -19.15
CA SER A 138 6.88 -15.41 -19.47
C SER A 138 6.44 -14.04 -20.00
N ASN A 139 5.56 -14.03 -21.00
CA ASN A 139 5.18 -12.79 -21.69
C ASN A 139 4.10 -12.01 -20.90
N SER A 140 4.53 -11.01 -20.15
CA SER A 140 3.62 -10.17 -19.34
C SER A 140 2.64 -9.31 -20.15
N LYS A 141 2.94 -8.97 -21.42
CA LYS A 141 2.12 -8.06 -22.21
C LYS A 141 0.69 -8.55 -22.38
N LEU A 142 0.52 -9.81 -22.79
CA LEU A 142 -0.81 -10.37 -23.02
C LEU A 142 -1.62 -10.48 -21.73
N MET A 143 -0.95 -10.81 -20.62
CA MET A 143 -1.56 -10.81 -19.29
C MET A 143 -2.04 -9.41 -18.87
N LEU A 144 -1.20 -8.37 -19.08
CA LEU A 144 -1.52 -6.98 -18.71
C LEU A 144 -2.68 -6.43 -19.56
N PHE A 145 -2.72 -6.74 -20.86
CA PHE A 145 -3.84 -6.36 -21.72
C PHE A 145 -5.11 -7.17 -21.46
N GLY A 146 -4.98 -8.39 -20.95
CA GLY A 146 -6.06 -9.34 -20.84
C GLY A 146 -7.26 -8.87 -20.03
N GLY A 147 -7.00 -8.18 -18.94
CA GLY A 147 -8.05 -7.58 -18.11
C GLY A 147 -8.88 -6.57 -18.88
N THR A 148 -8.22 -5.63 -19.54
CA THR A 148 -8.86 -4.59 -20.35
C THR A 148 -9.66 -5.17 -21.52
N ILE A 149 -9.08 -6.14 -22.25
CA ILE A 149 -9.78 -6.82 -23.36
C ILE A 149 -11.07 -7.48 -22.86
N ALA A 150 -10.98 -8.23 -21.75
CA ALA A 150 -12.13 -8.95 -21.22
C ALA A 150 -13.28 -8.02 -20.81
N VAL A 151 -12.96 -6.90 -20.16
CA VAL A 151 -13.95 -5.90 -19.73
C VAL A 151 -14.62 -5.25 -20.93
N VAL A 152 -13.85 -4.87 -21.97
CA VAL A 152 -14.38 -4.27 -23.20
C VAL A 152 -15.30 -5.25 -23.94
N VAL A 153 -14.87 -6.52 -24.09
CA VAL A 153 -15.67 -7.56 -24.74
C VAL A 153 -16.96 -7.82 -23.96
N PHE A 154 -16.88 -7.96 -22.64
CA PHE A 154 -18.05 -8.13 -21.78
C PHE A 154 -19.03 -6.98 -21.96
N GLN A 155 -18.57 -5.74 -21.90
CA GLN A 155 -19.43 -4.57 -22.06
C GLN A 155 -20.05 -4.48 -23.44
N ALA A 156 -19.29 -4.79 -24.49
CA ALA A 156 -19.82 -4.82 -25.87
C ALA A 156 -20.98 -5.83 -26.00
N ILE A 157 -20.85 -7.01 -25.38
CA ILE A 157 -21.90 -8.03 -25.32
C ILE A 157 -23.12 -7.50 -24.56
N MET A 158 -22.93 -6.87 -23.39
CA MET A 158 -24.03 -6.34 -22.58
C MET A 158 -24.76 -5.22 -23.30
N VAL A 159 -24.06 -4.32 -23.98
CA VAL A 159 -24.67 -3.25 -24.80
C VAL A 159 -25.47 -3.86 -25.97
N LEU A 160 -24.93 -4.86 -26.67
CA LEU A 160 -25.65 -5.55 -27.76
C LEU A 160 -26.94 -6.17 -27.27
N ILE A 161 -26.90 -6.91 -26.13
CA ILE A 161 -28.12 -7.48 -25.53
C ILE A 161 -29.11 -6.37 -25.16
N GLY A 162 -28.63 -5.27 -24.55
CA GLY A 162 -29.45 -4.12 -24.21
C GLY A 162 -30.18 -3.52 -25.43
N PHE A 163 -29.51 -3.41 -26.57
CA PHE A 163 -30.15 -2.96 -27.83
C PHE A 163 -31.20 -3.94 -28.34
N ILE A 164 -30.98 -5.24 -28.22
CA ILE A 164 -31.93 -6.26 -28.68
C ILE A 164 -33.23 -6.22 -27.86
N ILE A 165 -33.11 -6.08 -26.53
CA ILE A 165 -34.25 -6.19 -25.62
C ILE A 165 -34.90 -4.86 -25.24
N LYS A 166 -34.35 -3.71 -25.66
CA LYS A 166 -34.78 -2.36 -25.23
C LYS A 166 -36.30 -2.10 -25.40
N ASN A 167 -36.94 -2.75 -26.38
CA ASN A 167 -38.37 -2.57 -26.67
C ASN A 167 -39.27 -3.59 -25.95
N ASN A 168 -38.72 -4.47 -25.12
CA ASN A 168 -39.45 -5.51 -24.39
C ASN A 168 -39.98 -4.98 -23.03
N GLY A 169 -40.82 -3.95 -23.07
CA GLY A 169 -41.43 -3.36 -21.88
C GLY A 169 -40.44 -2.59 -20.97
N SER A 170 -40.87 -2.30 -19.76
CA SER A 170 -40.08 -1.50 -18.81
C SER A 170 -38.75 -2.14 -18.46
N PHE A 171 -38.69 -3.47 -18.31
CA PHE A 171 -37.46 -4.19 -18.02
C PHE A 171 -36.39 -4.01 -19.11
N GLY A 172 -36.81 -4.15 -20.41
CA GLY A 172 -35.89 -3.98 -21.52
C GLY A 172 -35.31 -2.56 -21.60
N ASN A 173 -36.15 -1.55 -21.36
CA ASN A 173 -35.69 -0.15 -21.30
C ASN A 173 -34.73 0.10 -20.16
N LEU A 174 -35.02 -0.39 -18.94
CA LEU A 174 -34.13 -0.28 -17.78
C LEU A 174 -32.79 -0.97 -18.02
N PHE A 175 -32.82 -2.22 -18.49
CA PHE A 175 -31.60 -2.97 -18.80
C PHE A 175 -30.72 -2.24 -19.84
N HIS A 176 -31.34 -1.71 -20.92
CA HIS A 176 -30.62 -0.92 -21.91
C HIS A 176 -29.98 0.33 -21.29
N LEU A 177 -30.70 1.03 -20.42
CA LEU A 177 -30.19 2.19 -19.71
C LEU A 177 -28.99 1.79 -18.81
N SER A 178 -29.11 0.68 -18.05
CA SER A 178 -28.05 0.12 -17.23
C SER A 178 -26.79 -0.17 -18.02
N THR A 179 -26.93 -0.75 -19.24
CA THR A 179 -25.76 -1.03 -20.08
C THR A 179 -25.06 0.23 -20.58
N LEU A 180 -25.82 1.32 -20.83
CA LEU A 180 -25.24 2.62 -21.20
C LEU A 180 -24.46 3.24 -20.02
N PHE A 181 -25.03 3.26 -18.84
CA PHE A 181 -24.32 3.70 -17.63
C PHE A 181 -23.08 2.84 -17.37
N GLY A 182 -23.22 1.51 -17.42
CA GLY A 182 -22.13 0.58 -17.30
C GLY A 182 -20.98 0.86 -18.26
N SER A 183 -21.29 1.27 -19.50
CA SER A 183 -20.27 1.62 -20.50
C SER A 183 -19.40 2.81 -20.07
N VAL A 184 -19.97 3.79 -19.39
CA VAL A 184 -19.22 4.95 -18.88
C VAL A 184 -18.21 4.50 -17.81
N TYR A 185 -18.64 3.67 -16.85
CA TYR A 185 -17.77 3.19 -15.78
C TYR A 185 -16.67 2.26 -16.29
N ILE A 186 -17.04 1.38 -17.23
CA ILE A 186 -16.06 0.48 -17.85
C ILE A 186 -15.04 1.25 -18.68
N MET A 187 -15.46 2.28 -19.41
CA MET A 187 -14.53 3.18 -20.10
C MET A 187 -13.52 3.81 -19.12
N LEU A 188 -13.93 4.18 -17.91
CA LEU A 188 -13.02 4.72 -16.91
C LEU A 188 -12.04 3.67 -16.40
N ILE A 189 -12.49 2.44 -16.14
CA ILE A 189 -11.60 1.33 -15.76
C ILE A 189 -10.56 1.11 -16.86
N VAL A 190 -10.99 1.10 -18.13
CA VAL A 190 -10.11 0.94 -19.30
C VAL A 190 -9.10 2.09 -19.38
N LEU A 191 -9.54 3.34 -19.26
CA LEU A 191 -8.68 4.51 -19.28
C LEU A 191 -7.68 4.47 -18.11
N TYR A 192 -8.15 4.19 -16.90
CA TYR A 192 -7.28 4.06 -15.73
C TYR A 192 -6.22 2.99 -15.92
N GLN A 193 -6.55 1.87 -16.55
CA GLN A 193 -5.60 0.77 -16.73
C GLN A 193 -4.67 0.97 -17.94
N LEU A 194 -5.10 1.62 -19.00
CA LEU A 194 -4.29 1.80 -20.23
C LEU A 194 -3.47 3.10 -20.26
N ILE A 195 -3.98 4.18 -19.70
CA ILE A 195 -3.17 5.40 -19.56
C ILE A 195 -2.05 5.11 -18.57
N PRO A 196 -0.78 5.36 -18.94
CA PRO A 196 0.36 5.04 -18.07
C PRO A 196 0.39 5.99 -16.87
N LEU A 197 -0.36 5.67 -15.83
CA LEU A 197 -0.45 6.43 -14.61
C LEU A 197 0.55 5.87 -13.60
N ARG A 198 1.28 6.78 -12.97
CA ARG A 198 2.06 6.49 -11.79
C ARG A 198 1.24 6.91 -10.58
N THR A 199 0.52 5.94 -10.05
CA THR A 199 -0.16 6.03 -8.75
C THR A 199 0.66 5.27 -7.71
N ASP A 200 0.16 5.09 -6.51
CA ASP A 200 0.79 4.26 -5.47
C ASP A 200 1.13 2.85 -5.96
N ASN A 201 0.39 2.35 -6.93
CA ASN A 201 0.69 1.13 -7.66
C ASN A 201 0.85 1.42 -9.15
N LEU A 202 1.83 0.78 -9.80
CA LEU A 202 2.00 0.88 -11.24
C LEU A 202 0.85 0.17 -11.95
N ASN A 203 0.07 0.92 -12.74
CA ASN A 203 -1.01 0.34 -13.52
C ASN A 203 -0.49 -0.43 -14.76
N ASP A 204 -1.38 -1.18 -15.42
CA ASP A 204 -0.99 -2.02 -16.55
C ASP A 204 -0.41 -1.22 -17.72
N GLY A 205 -0.98 -0.05 -18.03
CA GLY A 205 -0.48 0.85 -19.08
C GLY A 205 0.94 1.35 -18.80
N PHE A 206 1.23 1.68 -17.55
CA PHE A 206 2.57 2.07 -17.14
C PHE A 206 3.58 0.92 -17.32
N LEU A 207 3.22 -0.28 -16.85
CA LEU A 207 4.05 -1.48 -16.99
C LEU A 207 4.30 -1.85 -18.46
N LEU A 208 3.27 -1.73 -19.32
CA LEU A 208 3.38 -1.99 -20.76
C LEU A 208 4.36 -1.03 -21.47
N ILE A 209 4.42 0.23 -21.03
CA ILE A 209 5.26 1.26 -21.65
C ILE A 209 6.66 1.28 -21.03
N LYS A 210 6.80 1.08 -19.74
CA LYS A 210 8.07 1.23 -19.02
C LYS A 210 8.85 -0.07 -18.86
N CYS A 211 8.20 -1.24 -18.85
CA CYS A 211 8.87 -2.55 -18.78
C CYS A 211 9.11 -3.11 -20.17
N LYS A 212 9.96 -2.44 -20.97
CA LYS A 212 10.21 -2.83 -22.38
C LYS A 212 11.39 -3.76 -22.57
N SER A 213 12.47 -3.57 -21.81
CA SER A 213 13.69 -4.37 -21.93
C SER A 213 13.44 -5.82 -21.53
N ALA A 214 14.29 -6.73 -21.98
CA ALA A 214 14.22 -8.14 -21.57
C ALA A 214 14.43 -8.28 -20.04
N GLU A 215 15.37 -7.51 -19.50
CA GLU A 215 15.69 -7.49 -18.06
C GLU A 215 14.54 -6.93 -17.22
N ASP A 216 13.85 -5.85 -17.67
CA ASP A 216 12.69 -5.33 -16.97
C ASP A 216 11.57 -6.35 -16.85
N LYS A 217 11.34 -7.15 -17.91
CA LYS A 217 10.35 -8.22 -17.88
C LYS A 217 10.74 -9.33 -16.92
N VAL A 218 12.03 -9.69 -16.88
CA VAL A 218 12.55 -10.66 -15.92
C VAL A 218 12.38 -10.12 -14.50
N ALA A 219 12.79 -8.88 -14.21
CA ALA A 219 12.64 -8.25 -12.89
C ALA A 219 11.17 -8.19 -12.44
N TYR A 220 10.26 -7.81 -13.35
CA TYR A 220 8.82 -7.79 -13.07
C TYR A 220 8.30 -9.22 -12.77
N ASN A 221 8.67 -10.21 -13.57
CA ASN A 221 8.26 -11.59 -13.36
C ASN A 221 8.83 -12.16 -12.05
N LEU A 222 10.09 -11.87 -11.71
CA LEU A 222 10.68 -12.26 -10.43
C LEU A 222 9.96 -11.60 -9.25
N SER A 223 9.57 -10.32 -9.38
CA SER A 223 8.76 -9.65 -8.37
C SER A 223 7.42 -10.36 -8.14
N LEU A 224 6.71 -10.75 -9.19
CA LEU A 224 5.45 -11.51 -9.09
C LEU A 224 5.66 -12.89 -8.47
N LYS A 225 6.74 -13.59 -8.88
CA LYS A 225 7.12 -14.90 -8.34
C LYS A 225 7.41 -14.82 -6.84
N ASN A 226 8.20 -13.84 -6.43
CA ASN A 226 8.53 -13.63 -5.03
C ASN A 226 7.31 -13.25 -4.19
N LYS A 227 6.41 -12.39 -4.69
CA LYS A 227 5.13 -12.12 -4.03
C LYS A 227 4.26 -13.38 -3.85
N THR A 228 4.28 -14.28 -4.82
CA THR A 228 3.56 -15.57 -4.71
C THR A 228 4.27 -16.53 -3.76
N ASN A 229 5.59 -16.66 -3.87
CA ASN A 229 6.40 -17.52 -3.01
C ASN A 229 6.31 -17.10 -1.54
N ASP A 230 6.21 -15.81 -1.27
CA ASP A 230 5.99 -15.25 0.04
C ASP A 230 4.77 -15.84 0.77
N VAL A 231 3.71 -16.09 0.00
CA VAL A 231 2.46 -16.68 0.52
C VAL A 231 2.56 -18.20 0.62
N VAL A 232 3.27 -18.87 -0.30
CA VAL A 232 3.17 -20.33 -0.49
C VAL A 232 4.40 -21.08 0.04
N VAL A 233 5.61 -20.62 -0.26
CA VAL A 233 6.87 -21.40 -0.05
C VAL A 233 7.82 -20.70 0.91
N GLY A 234 7.81 -19.37 0.94
CA GLY A 234 8.75 -18.57 1.75
C GLY A 234 10.17 -18.51 1.23
N GLU A 235 10.40 -18.84 -0.06
CA GLU A 235 11.72 -18.74 -0.69
C GLU A 235 11.80 -17.51 -1.61
N ILE A 236 12.91 -16.78 -1.53
CA ILE A 236 13.21 -15.67 -2.44
C ILE A 236 13.99 -16.21 -3.65
N VAL A 237 13.50 -15.88 -4.84
CA VAL A 237 14.19 -16.16 -6.10
C VAL A 237 14.90 -14.88 -6.53
N THR A 238 16.22 -14.94 -6.64
CA THR A 238 17.06 -13.81 -7.04
C THR A 238 17.36 -13.83 -8.54
N GLY A 239 17.55 -12.63 -9.11
CA GLY A 239 18.06 -12.39 -10.45
C GLY A 239 19.51 -11.92 -10.43
N ASN A 240 20.13 -11.83 -11.59
CA ASN A 240 21.47 -11.25 -11.76
C ASN A 240 21.33 -9.94 -12.53
N PHE A 241 21.10 -8.84 -11.81
CA PHE A 241 21.06 -7.50 -12.39
C PHE A 241 22.30 -6.71 -12.00
N THR A 242 22.94 -6.09 -12.98
CA THR A 242 24.08 -5.20 -12.76
C THR A 242 23.62 -3.79 -12.40
N GLU A 243 22.47 -3.37 -12.97
CA GLU A 243 21.91 -2.04 -12.78
C GLU A 243 20.42 -2.16 -12.40
N TYR A 244 19.94 -1.23 -11.56
CA TYR A 244 18.54 -1.21 -11.07
C TYR A 244 17.76 0.01 -11.53
N GLN A 245 18.30 0.82 -12.45
CA GLN A 245 17.72 2.09 -12.92
C GLN A 245 16.51 1.90 -13.84
N SER A 246 15.54 1.09 -13.41
CA SER A 246 14.24 1.00 -14.06
C SER A 246 13.14 0.75 -13.03
N TYR A 247 11.91 1.11 -13.36
CA TYR A 247 10.76 0.90 -12.46
C TYR A 247 10.57 -0.57 -12.04
N ALA A 248 10.79 -1.51 -12.94
CA ALA A 248 10.66 -2.93 -12.64
C ALA A 248 11.76 -3.40 -11.69
N LYS A 249 13.00 -3.05 -11.99
CA LYS A 249 14.16 -3.43 -11.19
C LYS A 249 14.18 -2.72 -9.84
N ALA A 250 13.80 -1.43 -9.78
CA ALA A 250 13.67 -0.70 -8.52
C ALA A 250 12.66 -1.31 -7.56
N ASN A 251 11.53 -1.83 -8.08
CA ASN A 251 10.55 -2.53 -7.27
C ASN A 251 10.93 -3.99 -6.97
N TYR A 252 11.98 -4.49 -7.59
CA TYR A 252 12.49 -5.84 -7.37
C TYR A 252 13.67 -5.90 -6.37
N ILE A 253 14.52 -4.86 -6.31
CA ILE A 253 15.78 -4.85 -5.52
C ILE A 253 15.56 -5.22 -4.05
N ARG A 254 14.40 -4.91 -3.47
CA ARG A 254 14.06 -5.28 -2.11
C ARG A 254 14.16 -6.80 -1.85
N PHE A 255 13.82 -7.62 -2.84
CA PHE A 255 13.91 -9.07 -2.68
C PHE A 255 15.36 -9.56 -2.65
N GLU A 256 16.26 -8.93 -3.41
CA GLU A 256 17.69 -9.25 -3.33
C GLU A 256 18.29 -8.81 -1.99
N TYR A 257 17.91 -7.62 -1.53
CA TYR A 257 18.28 -7.15 -0.21
C TYR A 257 17.83 -8.12 0.90
N LEU A 258 16.54 -8.52 0.90
CA LEU A 258 16.01 -9.47 1.88
C LEU A 258 16.74 -10.83 1.79
N ASN A 259 17.07 -11.28 0.59
CA ASN A 259 17.84 -12.51 0.43
C ASN A 259 19.24 -12.40 1.04
N ALA A 260 19.95 -11.29 0.83
CA ALA A 260 21.25 -11.04 1.43
C ALA A 260 21.15 -10.98 2.96
N LEU A 261 20.15 -10.27 3.50
CA LEU A 261 19.90 -10.16 4.93
C LEU A 261 19.61 -11.55 5.57
N TYR A 262 18.74 -12.36 4.94
CA TYR A 262 18.41 -13.70 5.42
C TYR A 262 19.59 -14.68 5.36
N ASN A 263 20.54 -14.45 4.48
CA ASN A 263 21.76 -15.25 4.38
C ASN A 263 22.90 -14.70 5.26
N ASN A 264 22.64 -13.64 6.04
CA ASN A 264 23.63 -12.95 6.87
C ASN A 264 24.80 -12.34 6.05
N GLU A 265 24.54 -11.97 4.79
CA GLU A 265 25.47 -11.28 3.90
C GLU A 265 25.33 -9.76 4.13
N LEU A 266 25.75 -9.26 5.31
CA LEU A 266 25.46 -7.90 5.75
C LEU A 266 26.07 -6.83 4.83
N GLU A 267 27.32 -6.99 4.40
CA GLU A 267 27.97 -6.05 3.47
C GLU A 267 27.17 -5.90 2.18
N ARG A 268 26.73 -7.02 1.61
CA ARG A 268 25.89 -7.01 0.42
C ARG A 268 24.50 -6.41 0.68
N ALA A 269 23.93 -6.65 1.85
CA ALA A 269 22.65 -6.05 2.23
C ALA A 269 22.76 -4.52 2.31
N VAL A 270 23.85 -3.98 2.88
CA VAL A 270 24.14 -2.54 2.94
C VAL A 270 24.29 -1.98 1.52
N GLU A 271 25.12 -2.59 0.67
CA GLU A 271 25.32 -2.16 -0.72
C GLU A 271 23.98 -2.12 -1.50
N LEU A 272 23.15 -3.15 -1.37
CA LEU A 272 21.85 -3.21 -2.01
C LEU A 272 20.87 -2.18 -1.43
N MET A 273 20.97 -1.88 -0.14
CA MET A 273 20.17 -0.83 0.50
C MET A 273 20.54 0.55 -0.01
N ASP A 274 21.82 0.88 -0.14
CA ASP A 274 22.27 2.16 -0.68
C ASP A 274 21.81 2.33 -2.12
N LYS A 275 21.95 1.29 -2.96
CA LYS A 275 21.39 1.28 -4.31
C LYS A 275 19.87 1.45 -4.30
N ALA A 276 19.15 0.79 -3.39
CA ALA A 276 17.70 0.90 -3.27
C ALA A 276 17.26 2.32 -2.87
N MET A 277 17.97 2.93 -1.92
CA MET A 277 17.70 4.32 -1.52
C MET A 277 17.95 5.30 -2.65
N TYR A 278 19.03 5.12 -3.40
CA TYR A 278 19.36 5.95 -4.56
C TYR A 278 18.27 5.91 -5.66
N ILE A 279 17.76 4.72 -6.00
CA ILE A 279 16.71 4.55 -7.01
C ILE A 279 15.28 4.65 -6.44
N SER A 280 15.14 5.00 -5.17
CA SER A 280 13.85 5.08 -4.47
C SER A 280 12.78 5.91 -5.20
N PRO A 281 13.09 6.99 -5.95
CA PRO A 281 12.11 7.72 -6.75
C PRO A 281 11.42 6.89 -7.85
N LEU A 282 11.98 5.73 -8.22
CA LEU A 282 11.39 4.81 -9.18
C LEU A 282 10.49 3.74 -8.54
N MET A 283 10.42 3.69 -7.21
CA MET A 283 9.62 2.70 -6.48
C MET A 283 8.16 3.11 -6.39
N THR A 284 7.29 2.13 -6.20
CA THR A 284 5.92 2.37 -5.71
C THR A 284 5.98 2.81 -4.26
N PHE A 285 4.95 3.51 -3.77
CA PHE A 285 4.91 3.99 -2.39
C PHE A 285 5.10 2.83 -1.38
N ASP A 286 4.36 1.72 -1.54
CA ASP A 286 4.48 0.53 -0.69
C ASP A 286 5.92 -0.02 -0.63
N ASN A 287 6.61 -0.14 -1.78
CA ASN A 287 8.00 -0.61 -1.80
C ASN A 287 8.98 0.43 -1.22
N LEU A 288 8.72 1.72 -1.46
CA LEU A 288 9.52 2.80 -0.90
C LEU A 288 9.49 2.79 0.63
N VAL A 289 8.29 2.72 1.22
CA VAL A 289 8.12 2.67 2.68
C VAL A 289 8.82 1.44 3.26
N LYS A 290 8.64 0.26 2.64
CA LYS A 290 9.32 -0.97 3.08
C LYS A 290 10.84 -0.86 3.01
N VAL A 291 11.41 -0.29 1.94
CA VAL A 291 12.86 -0.07 1.83
C VAL A 291 13.36 0.93 2.88
N LYS A 292 12.61 2.00 3.12
CA LYS A 292 12.93 2.98 4.18
C LYS A 292 12.91 2.34 5.57
N GLY A 293 11.95 1.49 5.85
CA GLY A 293 11.88 0.73 7.10
C GLY A 293 13.05 -0.24 7.25
N GLU A 294 13.42 -0.93 6.19
CA GLU A 294 14.59 -1.83 6.18
C GLU A 294 15.90 -1.06 6.43
N LYS A 295 16.02 0.18 5.94
CA LYS A 295 17.18 1.03 6.24
C LYS A 295 17.27 1.36 7.73
N ILE A 296 16.15 1.73 8.35
CA ILE A 296 16.10 1.94 9.82
C ILE A 296 16.56 0.69 10.55
N PHE A 297 16.03 -0.47 10.16
CA PHE A 297 16.41 -1.74 10.78
C PHE A 297 17.91 -2.03 10.67
N LEU A 298 18.52 -1.79 9.47
CA LEU A 298 19.97 -1.98 9.29
C LEU A 298 20.81 -1.05 10.16
N LEU A 299 20.42 0.22 10.30
CA LEU A 299 21.13 1.19 11.13
C LEU A 299 21.11 0.74 12.60
N VAL A 300 19.96 0.32 13.11
CA VAL A 300 19.84 -0.21 14.47
C VAL A 300 20.67 -1.49 14.65
N LEU A 301 20.63 -2.38 13.66
CA LEU A 301 21.44 -3.61 13.68
C LEU A 301 22.94 -3.34 13.71
N ALA A 302 23.38 -2.22 13.12
CA ALA A 302 24.77 -1.74 13.18
C ALA A 302 25.09 -0.99 14.48
N GLY A 303 24.11 -0.74 15.36
CA GLY A 303 24.28 0.05 16.58
C GLY A 303 24.22 1.57 16.37
N GLU A 304 23.83 2.02 15.17
CA GLU A 304 23.77 3.44 14.77
C GLU A 304 22.39 4.05 15.10
N ASN A 305 21.97 3.96 16.38
CA ASN A 305 20.62 4.36 16.82
C ASN A 305 20.31 5.84 16.58
N GLU A 306 21.30 6.73 16.79
CA GLU A 306 21.13 8.18 16.56
C GLU A 306 20.88 8.49 15.08
N GLU A 307 21.60 7.81 14.17
CA GLU A 307 21.39 8.00 12.72
C GLU A 307 20.08 7.35 12.27
N ALA A 308 19.65 6.27 12.91
CA ALA A 308 18.34 5.66 12.69
C ALA A 308 17.22 6.62 13.07
N ASP A 309 17.27 7.28 14.23
CA ASP A 309 16.29 8.29 14.66
C ASP A 309 16.25 9.49 13.70
N LYS A 310 17.40 10.06 13.39
CA LYS A 310 17.53 11.16 12.44
C LYS A 310 16.96 10.80 11.06
N THR A 311 17.26 9.60 10.58
CA THR A 311 16.77 9.10 9.30
C THR A 311 15.25 8.93 9.33
N PHE A 312 14.68 8.33 10.37
CA PHE A 312 13.24 8.16 10.54
C PHE A 312 12.52 9.51 10.58
N ARG A 313 13.03 10.49 11.33
CA ARG A 313 12.43 11.83 11.42
C ARG A 313 12.52 12.62 10.12
N SER A 314 13.42 12.26 9.21
CA SER A 314 13.49 12.85 7.86
C SER A 314 12.38 12.36 6.92
N TYR A 315 11.67 11.26 7.27
CA TYR A 315 10.60 10.72 6.47
C TYR A 315 9.32 11.55 6.59
N THR A 316 8.49 11.52 5.56
CA THR A 316 7.19 12.20 5.58
C THR A 316 6.27 11.59 6.64
N HIS A 317 5.27 12.33 7.07
CA HIS A 317 4.29 11.85 8.04
C HIS A 317 3.63 10.54 7.60
N ASP A 318 3.18 10.46 6.33
CA ASP A 318 2.51 9.28 5.79
C ASP A 318 3.43 8.04 5.77
N GLU A 319 4.72 8.22 5.44
CA GLU A 319 5.70 7.15 5.47
C GLU A 319 5.94 6.63 6.90
N ARG A 320 6.03 7.51 7.88
CA ARG A 320 6.20 7.13 9.30
C ARG A 320 4.98 6.37 9.82
N VAL A 321 3.78 6.90 9.57
CA VAL A 321 2.51 6.26 9.98
C VAL A 321 2.37 4.85 9.37
N ASP A 322 2.81 4.65 8.12
CA ASP A 322 2.72 3.32 7.50
C ASP A 322 3.75 2.33 8.07
N LEU A 323 4.94 2.81 8.48
CA LEU A 323 5.96 2.00 9.19
C LEU A 323 5.50 1.53 10.58
N GLU A 324 4.67 2.31 11.27
CA GLU A 324 4.10 1.98 12.57
C GLU A 324 2.91 1.00 12.50
N LYS A 325 2.39 0.74 11.28
CA LYS A 325 1.22 -0.13 11.06
C LYS A 325 1.59 -1.46 10.40
N PRO A 326 2.17 -2.41 11.13
CA PRO A 326 2.65 -3.65 10.56
C PRO A 326 1.51 -4.51 10.01
N LYS A 327 1.70 -5.03 8.79
CA LYS A 327 0.77 -5.90 8.06
C LYS A 327 1.32 -7.32 7.88
N GLU A 328 2.63 -7.47 7.86
CA GLU A 328 3.36 -8.72 7.61
C GLU A 328 4.49 -8.90 8.64
N LEU A 329 5.11 -10.09 8.70
CA LEU A 329 6.18 -10.40 9.66
C LEU A 329 7.35 -9.42 9.60
N GLY A 330 7.82 -9.09 8.39
CA GLY A 330 8.91 -8.13 8.21
C GLY A 330 8.54 -6.72 8.68
N ASP A 331 7.29 -6.32 8.49
CA ASP A 331 6.79 -5.02 8.96
C ASP A 331 6.76 -4.98 10.50
N CYS A 332 6.42 -6.12 11.17
CA CYS A 332 6.46 -6.20 12.64
C CYS A 332 7.87 -5.97 13.19
N ARG A 333 8.90 -6.51 12.52
CA ARG A 333 10.30 -6.31 12.92
C ARG A 333 10.71 -4.84 12.82
N ILE A 334 10.32 -4.18 11.73
CA ILE A 334 10.59 -2.75 11.50
C ILE A 334 9.83 -1.90 12.52
N ALA A 335 8.53 -2.14 12.70
CA ALA A 335 7.70 -1.41 13.66
C ALA A 335 8.23 -1.59 15.11
N LEU A 336 8.71 -2.80 15.45
CA LEU A 336 9.30 -3.07 16.77
C LEU A 336 10.53 -2.19 17.01
N VAL A 337 11.44 -2.06 16.03
CA VAL A 337 12.62 -1.21 16.12
C VAL A 337 12.21 0.28 16.20
N VAL A 338 11.26 0.72 15.40
CA VAL A 338 10.76 2.10 15.45
C VAL A 338 10.18 2.41 16.84
N SER A 339 9.27 1.56 17.33
CA SER A 339 8.63 1.80 18.63
C SER A 339 9.59 1.63 19.81
N GLY A 340 10.54 0.69 19.75
CA GLY A 340 11.41 0.38 20.89
C GLY A 340 12.70 1.20 20.97
N ILE A 341 13.28 1.58 19.84
CA ILE A 341 14.57 2.30 19.81
C ILE A 341 14.37 3.78 19.54
N ILE A 342 13.43 4.14 18.64
CA ILE A 342 13.27 5.52 18.17
C ILE A 342 12.20 6.27 18.97
N GLU A 343 10.99 5.71 19.08
CA GLU A 343 9.86 6.36 19.76
C GLU A 343 9.80 6.02 21.26
N THR A 344 10.55 5.02 21.71
CA THR A 344 10.62 4.57 23.11
C THR A 344 9.25 4.26 23.74
N GLU A 345 8.37 3.58 22.97
CA GLU A 345 7.00 3.27 23.36
C GLU A 345 6.84 1.82 23.82
N PHE A 346 6.91 1.56 25.11
CA PHE A 346 6.79 0.22 25.70
C PHE A 346 5.51 -0.52 25.30
N GLU A 347 4.34 0.14 25.41
CA GLU A 347 3.06 -0.48 25.10
C GLU A 347 2.88 -0.78 23.59
N ALA A 348 3.48 0.02 22.73
CA ALA A 348 3.49 -0.26 21.28
C ALA A 348 4.32 -1.52 21.01
N CYS A 349 5.49 -1.68 21.65
CA CYS A 349 6.32 -2.87 21.54
C CYS A 349 5.55 -4.13 21.97
N LYS A 350 4.86 -4.12 23.11
CA LYS A 350 4.02 -5.25 23.57
C LYS A 350 2.93 -5.62 22.54
N LYS A 351 2.24 -4.62 21.97
CA LYS A 351 1.23 -4.86 20.93
C LYS A 351 1.84 -5.48 19.67
N ILE A 352 3.01 -5.03 19.26
CA ILE A 352 3.70 -5.56 18.07
C ILE A 352 4.17 -6.98 18.31
N ILE A 353 4.71 -7.31 19.50
CA ILE A 353 5.12 -8.67 19.86
C ILE A 353 3.89 -9.60 19.87
N LYS A 354 2.76 -9.19 20.46
CA LYS A 354 1.51 -9.96 20.41
C LYS A 354 1.04 -10.20 18.97
N LEU A 355 1.11 -9.17 18.12
CA LEU A 355 0.75 -9.29 16.70
C LEU A 355 1.69 -10.24 15.95
N PHE A 356 3.00 -10.13 16.16
CA PHE A 356 4.00 -11.01 15.55
C PHE A 356 3.75 -12.48 15.92
N ASN A 357 3.54 -12.77 17.21
CA ASN A 357 3.23 -14.11 17.69
C ASN A 357 1.94 -14.66 17.09
N LYS A 358 0.90 -13.82 16.97
CA LYS A 358 -0.34 -14.17 16.29
C LYS A 358 -0.13 -14.53 14.83
N ILE A 359 0.60 -13.70 14.09
CA ILE A 359 0.90 -13.96 12.66
C ILE A 359 1.67 -15.27 12.51
N ILE A 360 2.63 -15.55 13.38
CA ILE A 360 3.39 -16.81 13.38
C ILE A 360 2.48 -18.00 13.63
N ALA A 361 1.62 -17.92 14.62
CA ALA A 361 0.70 -19.01 14.96
C ALA A 361 -0.28 -19.34 13.80
N GLU A 362 -0.66 -18.32 13.03
CA GLU A 362 -1.57 -18.46 11.88
C GLU A 362 -0.83 -18.77 10.56
N THR A 363 0.50 -18.63 10.54
CA THR A 363 1.31 -18.83 9.32
C THR A 363 2.01 -20.18 9.41
N GLU A 364 1.93 -20.98 8.34
CA GLU A 364 2.72 -22.20 8.28
C GLU A 364 4.22 -21.90 8.33
N ASN A 365 4.93 -22.71 9.11
CA ASN A 365 6.37 -22.59 9.24
C ASN A 365 7.04 -22.84 7.87
N ASN A 366 7.81 -21.87 7.41
CA ASN A 366 8.60 -21.94 6.19
C ASN A 366 9.93 -21.20 6.42
N LYS A 367 10.85 -21.29 5.48
CA LYS A 367 12.19 -20.69 5.60
C LYS A 367 12.15 -19.18 5.89
N ARG A 368 11.19 -18.45 5.32
CA ARG A 368 11.04 -17.01 5.58
C ARG A 368 10.60 -16.74 7.00
N VAL A 369 9.61 -17.48 7.48
CA VAL A 369 9.11 -17.35 8.86
C VAL A 369 10.25 -17.60 9.85
N GLU A 370 11.08 -18.62 9.61
CA GLU A 370 12.25 -18.91 10.46
C GLU A 370 13.26 -17.76 10.44
N LYS A 371 13.56 -17.22 9.26
CA LYS A 371 14.50 -16.08 9.12
C LYS A 371 13.95 -14.81 9.77
N GLU A 372 12.67 -14.50 9.57
CA GLU A 372 12.05 -13.34 10.22
C GLU A 372 11.97 -13.48 11.74
N LYS A 373 11.79 -14.69 12.28
CA LYS A 373 11.89 -14.94 13.72
C LYS A 373 13.26 -14.56 14.28
N VAL A 374 14.32 -15.04 13.62
CA VAL A 374 15.70 -14.73 14.04
C VAL A 374 15.98 -13.22 14.02
N LEU A 375 15.51 -12.52 12.96
CA LEU A 375 15.70 -11.07 12.87
C LEU A 375 14.86 -10.30 13.89
N PHE A 376 13.66 -10.78 14.18
CA PHE A 376 12.76 -10.19 15.19
C PHE A 376 13.34 -10.37 16.61
N GLU A 377 13.82 -11.57 16.93
CA GLU A 377 14.50 -11.85 18.21
C GLU A 377 15.72 -10.96 18.39
N LYS A 378 16.51 -10.74 17.33
CA LYS A 378 17.66 -9.84 17.37
C LYS A 378 17.24 -8.39 17.64
N ALA A 379 16.18 -7.90 16.99
CA ALA A 379 15.62 -6.59 17.28
C ALA A 379 15.18 -6.47 18.76
N LEU A 380 14.53 -7.51 19.27
CA LEU A 380 14.08 -7.55 20.67
C LEU A 380 15.26 -7.54 21.66
N GLU A 381 16.35 -8.27 21.35
CA GLU A 381 17.57 -8.23 22.14
C GLU A 381 18.21 -6.83 22.15
N ASP A 382 18.24 -6.13 21.03
CA ASP A 382 18.79 -4.79 20.95
C ASP A 382 17.93 -3.77 21.72
N ILE A 383 16.60 -3.91 21.72
CA ILE A 383 15.71 -3.11 22.57
C ILE A 383 15.95 -3.38 24.06
N LYS A 384 16.08 -4.64 24.46
CA LYS A 384 16.39 -5.01 25.86
C LYS A 384 17.74 -4.47 26.35
N LYS A 385 18.70 -4.25 25.45
CA LYS A 385 20.00 -3.61 25.81
C LYS A 385 19.81 -2.10 26.06
N VAL A 386 18.94 -1.44 25.26
CA VAL A 386 18.66 0.00 25.39
C VAL A 386 17.75 0.25 26.60
N HIS A 387 16.78 -0.63 26.82
CA HIS A 387 15.77 -0.52 27.90
C HIS A 387 15.81 -1.77 28.80
N PRO A 388 16.81 -1.94 29.68
CA PRO A 388 16.94 -3.13 30.51
C PRO A 388 15.85 -3.26 31.59
N ASP A 389 15.12 -2.18 31.86
CA ASP A 389 13.96 -2.08 32.74
C ASP A 389 12.66 -2.58 32.12
N TRP A 390 12.61 -2.73 30.79
CA TRP A 390 11.40 -3.17 30.10
C TRP A 390 11.21 -4.69 30.18
N ASN A 391 10.16 -5.12 30.85
CA ASN A 391 9.76 -6.53 30.85
C ASN A 391 8.91 -6.87 29.61
N LEU A 392 9.59 -7.10 28.48
CA LEU A 392 8.94 -7.47 27.21
C LEU A 392 8.64 -8.97 27.09
N ASP A 393 9.04 -9.79 28.07
CA ASP A 393 8.75 -11.23 28.09
C ASP A 393 7.38 -11.49 28.72
N ASP A 394 6.94 -10.65 29.64
CA ASP A 394 5.59 -10.68 30.22
C ASP A 394 4.65 -9.71 29.50
N LEU A 395 3.98 -10.21 28.50
CA LEU A 395 3.11 -9.40 27.64
C LEU A 395 1.81 -8.94 28.33
N ASP A 396 1.46 -9.51 29.48
CA ASP A 396 0.26 -9.21 30.25
C ASP A 396 0.56 -8.40 31.52
N ALA A 397 1.82 -8.18 31.89
CA ALA A 397 2.19 -7.32 32.99
C ALA A 397 1.74 -5.88 32.71
N GLU A 398 1.07 -5.27 33.67
CA GLU A 398 0.86 -3.82 33.68
C GLU A 398 2.21 -3.13 33.89
N PRO A 399 2.48 -1.99 33.26
CA PRO A 399 3.73 -1.27 33.50
C PRO A 399 3.82 -0.93 34.99
N GLU A 400 4.89 -1.36 35.65
CA GLU A 400 5.25 -0.83 36.95
C GLU A 400 5.61 0.64 36.76
N TYR A 401 4.64 1.52 36.92
CA TYR A 401 4.93 2.94 37.13
C TYR A 401 5.54 3.03 38.53
N GLU A 402 6.84 3.26 38.64
CA GLU A 402 7.37 3.86 39.84
C GLU A 402 6.56 5.15 40.05
N GLU A 403 5.64 5.15 41.00
CA GLU A 403 5.07 6.37 41.51
C GLU A 403 6.25 7.21 42.00
N GLU A 404 6.77 8.09 41.18
CA GLU A 404 7.59 9.19 41.67
C GLU A 404 6.69 9.91 42.68
N GLU A 405 6.98 9.68 43.94
CA GLU A 405 6.36 10.37 45.06
C GLU A 405 6.63 11.86 44.83
N TYR A 406 5.72 12.54 44.15
CA TYR A 406 5.71 13.98 44.06
C TYR A 406 5.52 14.48 45.48
N GLU A 407 6.63 14.81 46.17
CA GLU A 407 6.58 15.66 47.36
C GLU A 407 5.83 16.95 46.98
N GLU A 408 4.57 17.06 47.41
CA GLU A 408 3.81 18.29 47.27
C GLU A 408 4.64 19.38 47.93
N PRO A 409 4.98 20.48 47.22
CA PRO A 409 5.66 21.60 47.85
C PRO A 409 4.74 22.17 48.95
N GLU A 410 5.25 22.17 50.20
CA GLU A 410 4.56 22.79 51.34
C GLU A 410 4.01 24.16 50.99
N VAL A 411 2.69 24.25 50.83
CA VAL A 411 1.98 25.48 50.61
C VAL A 411 2.04 26.27 51.91
N LYS A 412 3.03 27.17 52.03
CA LYS A 412 3.05 28.20 53.11
C LYS A 412 1.76 29.00 53.04
N SER A 413 0.94 28.80 54.08
CA SER A 413 -0.32 29.52 54.29
C SER A 413 -0.16 31.04 54.22
N SER A 414 -0.72 31.67 53.21
CA SER A 414 -0.88 33.11 53.14
C SER A 414 -2.03 33.56 54.01
N PRO A 415 -1.94 34.75 54.66
CA PRO A 415 -2.88 35.20 55.70
C PRO A 415 -4.27 35.55 55.10
N LYS A 416 -5.30 35.19 55.88
CA LYS A 416 -6.73 35.50 55.64
C LYS A 416 -6.95 36.97 55.36
N VAL A 417 -7.41 37.32 54.18
CA VAL A 417 -8.03 38.64 53.89
C VAL A 417 -9.53 38.48 54.13
N LYS A 418 -10.04 39.45 54.93
CA LYS A 418 -11.45 39.50 55.34
C LYS A 418 -12.37 39.74 54.16
N GLU A 419 -13.50 39.00 54.15
CA GLU A 419 -14.69 39.30 53.36
C GLU A 419 -15.23 40.65 53.65
N ASN A 420 -15.42 41.47 52.63
CA ASN A 420 -16.40 42.57 52.64
C ASN A 420 -17.47 42.22 51.61
N LYS A 421 -18.68 42.01 52.12
CA LYS A 421 -19.92 42.04 51.36
C LYS A 421 -20.20 43.44 50.86
N THR A 422 -20.50 43.56 49.59
CA THR A 422 -21.39 44.60 49.05
C THR A 422 -22.27 43.95 47.99
N ASP A 423 -23.55 44.14 48.24
CA ASP A 423 -24.70 43.77 47.42
C ASP A 423 -24.85 44.79 46.26
N GLU A 424 -25.78 44.44 45.34
CA GLU A 424 -26.37 45.27 44.26
C GLU A 424 -25.60 45.27 42.96
N ASP A 425 -26.15 45.20 41.78
CA ASP A 425 -27.51 45.11 41.22
C ASP A 425 -27.45 44.61 39.80
N ASP A 426 -28.56 44.05 39.35
CA ASP A 426 -29.10 43.87 38.01
C ASP A 426 -28.43 44.68 36.89
N ASP A 427 -28.24 44.04 35.73
CA ASP A 427 -28.79 44.54 34.47
C ASP A 427 -28.68 43.47 33.38
N GLU A 428 -29.85 43.09 32.84
CA GLU A 428 -30.09 42.43 31.58
C GLU A 428 -29.57 43.31 30.44
N ASP A 429 -28.90 42.73 29.45
CA ASP A 429 -28.94 43.26 28.09
C ASP A 429 -28.80 42.12 27.07
N ASP A 430 -29.94 41.86 26.38
CA ASP A 430 -30.09 41.21 25.13
C ASP A 430 -29.31 41.94 24.04
N ASP A 431 -28.56 41.25 23.26
CA ASP A 431 -28.18 41.67 21.90
C ASP A 431 -28.26 40.51 20.89
N GLU A 432 -29.38 40.54 20.16
CA GLU A 432 -29.56 39.97 18.82
C GLU A 432 -28.48 40.49 17.87
N TYR A 433 -27.88 39.60 17.09
CA TYR A 433 -27.35 39.99 15.79
C TYR A 433 -27.84 39.01 14.69
N GLU A 434 -28.59 39.67 13.80
CA GLU A 434 -29.13 39.16 12.55
C GLU A 434 -28.03 38.78 11.52
N GLU A 435 -28.45 37.91 10.63
CA GLU A 435 -27.86 37.49 9.38
C GLU A 435 -27.44 38.63 8.42
N GLU A 436 -26.35 38.41 7.70
CA GLU A 436 -26.25 38.63 6.27
C GLU A 436 -25.28 37.62 5.62
#